data_cdb72fb849005122e23268abb7aed568
#
_entry.id   cdb72fb849005122e23268abb7aed568
#
_cell.length_a   1.000
_cell.length_b   1.000
_cell.length_c   1.000
_cell.angle_alpha   90.00
_cell.angle_beta   90.00
_cell.angle_gamma   90.00
#
_symmetry.space_group_name_H-M   'P 1'
#
loop_
_entity.id
_entity.type
_entity.pdbx_description
1 polymer ?
#
loop_
_entity_poly.entity_id
_entity_poly.type
_entity_poly.pdbx_seq_one_letter_code
_entity_poly.pdbx_strand_id
1 'polypeptide(L)'
;MKAEVRGNTTSISLQNPSLFNNSPQNPLSGALQGCLGSLDGACIEKLLLHCASALESNDGTLAQQVMWVLNNVASLVGDPNQRLTSWFLRALISRASKVCPTAMNFDGSSTIQRRHMTVTELAVYVDLIPWHRFGFCASNSAIFKAIEGYSRVHILDFSITHCMQWPTLIDALAKRPEGPPSLRITVPSCRPPVPPFLNVSYEEVGLRLSNFAKFRDVPFEFNVIGDDHQLSDHHQMMGKESSSEYFHFESLLNHLTPALLSLREDEALVINCQNWIRYLSDEQQSGVRGFSLRDSFLRTIKGLSPSIVVVVDEDSDVSAPSLTSRITTCFNYLWIPFDALETFLPKESSQRIEYEADIGHKIENIISFEGFQRIERLESGVKLSQRMRNAGFCSAPFCEETLGEVKSLLDEHASGWGMKREEDMLVLTWKGHNSVFATAWVPSGLEDY
;
A
#
# COMPACT_ATOMS: atom_id res chain seq x y z
N MET A 1 3.76 26.74 -36.28
CA MET A 1 3.84 27.33 -34.93
C MET A 1 4.02 26.14 -33.96
N LYS A 2 5.24 25.94 -33.47
CA LYS A 2 5.54 24.92 -32.45
C LYS A 2 5.35 25.59 -31.10
N ALA A 3 4.43 25.07 -30.29
CA ALA A 3 4.27 25.44 -28.89
C ALA A 3 5.30 24.68 -28.06
N GLU A 4 6.28 25.37 -27.50
CA GLU A 4 7.18 24.83 -26.49
C GLU A 4 6.43 24.68 -25.18
N VAL A 5 6.24 23.44 -24.75
CA VAL A 5 5.80 23.10 -23.39
C VAL A 5 7.04 23.19 -22.51
N ARG A 6 7.17 24.29 -21.76
CA ARG A 6 8.16 24.37 -20.67
C ARG A 6 7.69 23.52 -19.51
N GLY A 7 8.20 22.31 -19.43
CA GLY A 7 8.13 21.48 -18.22
C GLY A 7 9.06 22.07 -17.15
N ASN A 8 8.49 22.49 -16.03
CA ASN A 8 9.25 22.76 -14.80
C ASN A 8 9.73 21.42 -14.21
N THR A 9 10.88 20.96 -14.66
CA THR A 9 11.63 19.88 -13.96
C THR A 9 12.30 20.50 -12.74
N THR A 10 11.65 20.46 -11.59
CA THR A 10 12.31 20.63 -10.30
C THR A 10 13.21 19.44 -10.07
N SER A 11 14.50 19.60 -10.36
CA SER A 11 15.54 18.64 -10.03
C SER A 11 15.56 18.42 -8.50
N ILE A 12 15.17 17.21 -8.06
CA ILE A 12 15.36 16.78 -6.66
C ILE A 12 16.87 16.58 -6.46
N SER A 13 17.56 17.61 -6.03
CA SER A 13 18.96 17.52 -5.62
C SER A 13 19.03 16.89 -4.24
N LEU A 14 19.16 15.56 -4.19
CA LEU A 14 19.36 14.79 -2.95
C LEU A 14 20.84 14.64 -2.58
N GLN A 15 21.75 15.20 -3.36
CA GLN A 15 23.16 15.33 -3.00
C GLN A 15 23.37 16.70 -2.36
N ASN A 16 23.17 16.78 -1.04
CA ASN A 16 23.63 17.91 -0.27
C ASN A 16 24.96 17.54 0.39
N PRO A 17 26.13 17.93 -0.18
CA PRO A 17 27.44 17.60 0.39
C PRO A 17 27.65 18.21 1.78
N SER A 18 26.78 19.12 2.20
CA SER A 18 26.85 19.80 3.49
C SER A 18 26.26 19.02 4.67
N LEU A 19 25.55 17.91 4.43
CA LEU A 19 24.96 17.11 5.52
C LEU A 19 26.00 16.49 6.46
N PHE A 20 27.26 16.33 6.03
CA PHE A 20 28.32 15.70 6.81
C PHE A 20 29.64 16.50 6.78
N ASN A 21 29.58 17.79 7.08
CA ASN A 21 30.77 18.67 7.03
C ASN A 21 31.88 18.37 8.03
N ASN A 22 31.68 17.43 8.98
CA ASN A 22 32.72 17.01 9.92
C ASN A 22 32.95 15.50 9.80
N SER A 23 34.06 15.10 9.17
CA SER A 23 34.53 13.69 9.25
C SER A 23 34.68 13.29 10.70
N PRO A 24 34.15 12.16 11.16
CA PRO A 24 34.39 11.69 12.50
C PRO A 24 35.89 11.42 12.71
N GLN A 25 36.47 12.00 13.73
CA GLN A 25 37.91 11.86 14.05
C GLN A 25 38.26 10.49 14.68
N ASN A 26 37.27 9.61 14.93
CA ASN A 26 37.50 8.29 15.49
C ASN A 26 37.53 7.21 14.42
N PRO A 27 38.49 6.28 14.46
CA PRO A 27 38.50 5.15 13.53
C PRO A 27 37.24 4.30 13.72
N LEU A 28 36.56 4.00 12.60
CA LEU A 28 35.46 3.05 12.56
C LEU A 28 35.83 1.74 13.26
N SER A 29 34.90 1.15 14.00
CA SER A 29 35.12 -0.17 14.60
C SER A 29 35.55 -1.18 13.53
N GLY A 30 36.35 -2.18 13.87
CA GLY A 30 36.89 -3.16 12.91
C GLY A 30 35.78 -3.90 12.11
N ALA A 31 34.59 -4.04 12.69
CA ALA A 31 33.43 -4.61 12.01
C ALA A 31 32.91 -3.70 10.86
N LEU A 32 32.95 -2.38 11.03
CA LEU A 32 32.56 -1.40 10.01
C LEU A 32 33.62 -1.28 8.91
N GLN A 33 34.91 -1.43 9.24
CA GLN A 33 36.00 -1.44 8.25
C GLN A 33 35.92 -2.64 7.31
N GLY A 34 35.51 -3.81 7.82
CA GLY A 34 35.33 -5.02 7.01
C GLY A 34 34.19 -4.90 5.96
N CYS A 35 33.20 -4.04 6.21
CA CYS A 35 32.07 -3.81 5.27
C CYS A 35 32.45 -2.90 4.09
N LEU A 36 33.51 -2.10 4.17
CA LEU A 36 33.92 -1.19 3.10
C LEU A 36 34.51 -1.90 1.87
N GLY A 37 34.86 -3.19 2.00
CA GLY A 37 35.45 -3.99 0.91
C GLY A 37 34.45 -4.75 0.02
N SER A 38 33.18 -4.86 0.44
CA SER A 38 32.11 -5.54 -0.31
C SER A 38 30.80 -4.78 -0.11
N LEU A 39 30.34 -4.12 -1.16
CA LEU A 39 29.10 -3.34 -1.17
C LEU A 39 27.89 -4.19 -1.61
N ASP A 40 27.85 -5.47 -1.27
CA ASP A 40 26.72 -6.33 -1.52
C ASP A 40 25.53 -6.04 -0.58
N GLY A 41 24.34 -6.53 -0.94
CA GLY A 41 23.12 -6.32 -0.15
C GLY A 41 23.25 -6.78 1.30
N ALA A 42 24.00 -7.86 1.58
CA ALA A 42 24.19 -8.38 2.93
C ALA A 42 25.05 -7.44 3.80
N CYS A 43 26.03 -6.76 3.20
CA CYS A 43 26.83 -5.76 3.90
C CYS A 43 26.01 -4.51 4.21
N ILE A 44 25.21 -4.05 3.26
CA ILE A 44 24.29 -2.93 3.44
C ILE A 44 23.29 -3.24 4.56
N GLU A 45 22.67 -4.42 4.55
CA GLU A 45 21.74 -4.84 5.61
C GLU A 45 22.40 -4.77 6.99
N LYS A 46 23.60 -5.30 7.15
CA LYS A 46 24.34 -5.22 8.42
C LYS A 46 24.57 -3.78 8.90
N LEU A 47 24.91 -2.87 7.99
CA LEU A 47 25.07 -1.44 8.33
C LEU A 47 23.74 -0.82 8.77
N LEU A 48 22.64 -1.12 8.07
CA LEU A 48 21.30 -0.66 8.46
C LEU A 48 20.91 -1.17 9.84
N LEU A 49 21.18 -2.45 10.16
CA LEU A 49 20.91 -3.04 11.46
C LEU A 49 21.77 -2.45 12.58
N HIS A 50 23.05 -2.16 12.32
CA HIS A 50 23.90 -1.46 13.28
C HIS A 50 23.38 -0.04 13.58
N CYS A 51 22.95 0.69 12.56
CA CYS A 51 22.35 2.01 12.74
C CYS A 51 21.06 1.92 13.57
N ALA A 52 20.18 0.94 13.26
CA ALA A 52 18.95 0.73 14.01
C ALA A 52 19.22 0.43 15.49
N SER A 53 20.13 -0.48 15.77
CA SER A 53 20.52 -0.86 17.14
C SER A 53 21.09 0.34 17.91
N ALA A 54 21.92 1.17 17.27
CA ALA A 54 22.43 2.40 17.86
C ALA A 54 21.31 3.39 18.22
N LEU A 55 20.30 3.55 17.33
CA LEU A 55 19.13 4.39 17.60
C LEU A 55 18.23 3.82 18.71
N GLU A 56 18.04 2.51 18.77
CA GLU A 56 17.27 1.85 19.84
C GLU A 56 17.95 1.98 21.21
N SER A 57 19.29 2.03 21.24
CA SER A 57 20.08 2.25 22.46
C SER A 57 20.36 3.72 22.76
N ASN A 58 19.81 4.67 22.00
CA ASN A 58 20.09 6.11 22.09
C ASN A 58 21.57 6.49 21.90
N ASP A 59 22.35 5.68 21.20
CA ASP A 59 23.72 6.01 20.81
C ASP A 59 23.76 6.82 19.53
N GLY A 60 23.47 8.13 19.65
CA GLY A 60 23.43 9.05 18.52
C GLY A 60 24.79 9.19 17.81
N THR A 61 25.91 9.02 18.54
CA THR A 61 27.26 9.11 17.96
C THR A 61 27.52 7.94 17.02
N LEU A 62 27.25 6.72 17.47
CA LEU A 62 27.42 5.53 16.65
C LEU A 62 26.43 5.56 15.46
N ALA A 63 25.17 5.94 15.69
CA ALA A 63 24.18 6.07 14.62
C ALA A 63 24.67 7.04 13.53
N GLN A 64 25.21 8.20 13.90
CA GLN A 64 25.75 9.18 12.95
C GLN A 64 26.94 8.63 12.15
N GLN A 65 27.85 7.91 12.80
CA GLN A 65 29.00 7.28 12.12
C GLN A 65 28.54 6.26 11.08
N VAL A 66 27.57 5.41 11.43
CA VAL A 66 27.04 4.40 10.49
C VAL A 66 26.27 5.07 9.35
N MET A 67 25.46 6.11 9.61
CA MET A 67 24.77 6.88 8.57
C MET A 67 25.77 7.54 7.60
N TRP A 68 26.92 8.02 8.09
CA TRP A 68 27.97 8.55 7.23
C TRP A 68 28.51 7.46 6.27
N VAL A 69 28.72 6.24 6.76
CA VAL A 69 29.13 5.10 5.89
C VAL A 69 28.04 4.78 4.87
N LEU A 70 26.78 4.68 5.30
CA LEU A 70 25.64 4.43 4.42
C LEU A 70 25.50 5.51 3.33
N ASN A 71 25.80 6.77 3.64
CA ASN A 71 25.76 7.87 2.67
C ASN A 71 26.78 7.72 1.53
N ASN A 72 27.90 7.03 1.77
CA ASN A 72 28.88 6.75 0.71
C ASN A 72 28.43 5.60 -0.22
N VAL A 73 27.46 4.79 0.22
CA VAL A 73 26.87 3.70 -0.56
C VAL A 73 25.62 4.15 -1.30
N ALA A 74 24.81 4.98 -0.65
CA ALA A 74 23.52 5.42 -1.12
C ALA A 74 23.61 6.23 -2.42
N SER A 75 22.79 5.90 -3.41
CA SER A 75 22.72 6.62 -4.68
C SER A 75 21.35 6.43 -5.33
N LEU A 76 20.65 7.50 -5.69
CA LEU A 76 19.35 7.44 -6.38
C LEU A 76 19.47 7.04 -7.85
N VAL A 77 20.66 7.09 -8.42
CA VAL A 77 20.96 6.69 -9.81
C VAL A 77 21.82 5.44 -9.90
N GLY A 78 22.11 4.82 -8.74
CA GLY A 78 22.88 3.60 -8.62
C GLY A 78 22.12 2.34 -9.01
N ASP A 79 22.67 1.20 -8.60
CA ASP A 79 21.98 -0.10 -8.70
C ASP A 79 20.77 -0.16 -7.72
N PRO A 80 19.90 -1.18 -7.82
CA PRO A 80 18.72 -1.30 -6.96
C PRO A 80 19.02 -1.23 -5.46
N ASN A 81 20.12 -1.84 -5.00
CA ASN A 81 20.51 -1.81 -3.58
C ASN A 81 20.94 -0.41 -3.14
N GLN A 82 21.70 0.29 -3.98
CA GLN A 82 22.12 1.67 -3.70
C GLN A 82 20.94 2.63 -3.64
N ARG A 83 19.96 2.48 -4.56
CA ARG A 83 18.75 3.29 -4.59
C ARG A 83 17.87 3.02 -3.37
N LEU A 84 17.63 1.76 -3.04
CA LEU A 84 16.90 1.36 -1.84
C LEU A 84 17.59 1.90 -0.56
N THR A 85 18.92 1.80 -0.48
CA THR A 85 19.72 2.32 0.64
C THR A 85 19.53 3.83 0.81
N SER A 86 19.36 4.59 -0.26
CA SER A 86 19.12 6.04 -0.19
C SER A 86 17.82 6.36 0.58
N TRP A 87 16.76 5.60 0.38
CA TRP A 87 15.49 5.77 1.07
C TRP A 87 15.56 5.33 2.54
N PHE A 88 16.26 4.22 2.83
CA PHE A 88 16.50 3.81 4.21
C PHE A 88 17.32 4.83 4.98
N LEU A 89 18.40 5.33 4.39
CA LEU A 89 19.23 6.36 5.01
C LEU A 89 18.42 7.61 5.35
N ARG A 90 17.59 8.06 4.43
CA ARG A 90 16.70 9.19 4.65
C ARG A 90 15.74 8.96 5.82
N ALA A 91 15.11 7.77 5.88
CA ALA A 91 14.22 7.40 6.97
C ALA A 91 14.95 7.32 8.32
N LEU A 92 16.18 6.80 8.35
CA LEU A 92 17.02 6.74 9.55
C LEU A 92 17.43 8.13 10.03
N ILE A 93 17.76 9.06 9.13
CA ILE A 93 18.06 10.47 9.46
C ILE A 93 16.79 11.12 10.06
N SER A 94 15.62 10.94 9.44
CA SER A 94 14.35 11.45 9.96
C SER A 94 14.05 10.89 11.35
N ARG A 95 14.30 9.60 11.60
CA ARG A 95 14.13 9.01 12.93
C ARG A 95 15.14 9.59 13.93
N ALA A 96 16.41 9.67 13.56
CA ALA A 96 17.47 10.17 14.43
C ALA A 96 17.21 11.59 14.90
N SER A 97 16.70 12.46 14.03
CA SER A 97 16.32 13.84 14.40
C SER A 97 15.20 13.91 15.43
N LYS A 98 14.36 12.89 15.52
CA LYS A 98 13.27 12.78 16.51
C LYS A 98 13.73 12.18 17.84
N VAL A 99 14.61 11.17 17.80
CA VAL A 99 15.05 10.40 18.96
C VAL A 99 16.29 11.03 19.63
N CYS A 100 17.22 11.56 18.84
CA CYS A 100 18.49 12.12 19.30
C CYS A 100 18.70 13.57 18.78
N PRO A 101 17.82 14.53 19.06
CA PRO A 101 17.86 15.85 18.43
C PRO A 101 19.15 16.63 18.75
N THR A 102 19.78 16.38 19.89
CA THR A 102 21.03 17.06 20.31
C THR A 102 22.28 16.54 19.62
N ALA A 103 22.24 15.30 19.10
CA ALA A 103 23.37 14.69 18.40
C ALA A 103 23.36 15.01 16.89
N MET A 104 22.24 15.46 16.37
CA MET A 104 22.00 15.65 14.94
C MET A 104 21.85 17.15 14.62
N ASN A 105 22.87 17.75 14.03
CA ASN A 105 22.80 19.09 13.45
C ASN A 105 22.15 19.07 12.05
N PHE A 106 21.01 18.36 11.90
CA PHE A 106 20.29 18.26 10.65
C PHE A 106 19.01 19.10 10.68
N ASP A 107 18.84 19.93 9.67
CA ASP A 107 17.54 20.49 9.36
C ASP A 107 16.67 19.37 8.76
N GLY A 108 15.88 18.71 9.63
CA GLY A 108 15.09 17.51 9.31
C GLY A 108 13.87 17.76 8.41
N SER A 109 13.79 18.93 7.79
CA SER A 109 12.61 19.37 7.03
C SER A 109 12.59 18.87 5.58
N SER A 110 13.18 17.73 5.27
CA SER A 110 13.00 17.13 3.95
C SER A 110 11.72 16.29 3.90
N THR A 111 10.58 16.96 3.97
CA THR A 111 9.30 16.33 3.61
C THR A 111 9.33 15.97 2.13
N ILE A 112 9.14 14.69 1.82
CA ILE A 112 8.93 14.25 0.44
C ILE A 112 7.67 14.95 -0.05
N GLN A 113 7.77 15.71 -1.13
CA GLN A 113 6.63 16.44 -1.67
C GLN A 113 5.55 15.45 -2.14
N ARG A 114 4.34 15.55 -1.59
CA ARG A 114 3.19 14.73 -2.00
C ARG A 114 2.85 15.10 -3.46
N ARG A 115 2.98 14.13 -4.36
CA ARG A 115 2.61 14.30 -5.76
C ARG A 115 1.18 13.86 -5.98
N HIS A 116 0.38 14.73 -6.60
CA HIS A 116 -0.95 14.37 -7.07
C HIS A 116 -0.89 13.92 -8.52
N MET A 117 -1.57 12.83 -8.82
CA MET A 117 -1.66 12.23 -10.15
C MET A 117 -2.98 12.58 -10.82
N THR A 118 -2.96 12.66 -12.15
CA THR A 118 -4.17 12.57 -12.98
C THR A 118 -4.64 11.11 -13.07
N VAL A 119 -5.86 10.89 -13.54
CA VAL A 119 -6.37 9.52 -13.77
C VAL A 119 -5.52 8.75 -14.77
N THR A 120 -4.98 9.42 -15.78
CA THR A 120 -4.10 8.79 -16.78
C THR A 120 -2.76 8.38 -16.16
N GLU A 121 -2.17 9.24 -15.33
CA GLU A 121 -0.93 8.90 -14.61
C GLU A 121 -1.15 7.77 -13.60
N LEU A 122 -2.32 7.74 -12.93
CA LEU A 122 -2.69 6.62 -12.07
C LEU A 122 -2.78 5.30 -12.85
N ALA A 123 -3.36 5.30 -14.05
CA ALA A 123 -3.41 4.11 -14.88
C ALA A 123 -2.00 3.61 -15.23
N VAL A 124 -1.09 4.50 -15.62
CA VAL A 124 0.31 4.17 -15.86
C VAL A 124 1.00 3.65 -14.58
N TYR A 125 0.73 4.27 -13.42
CA TYR A 125 1.27 3.83 -12.14
C TYR A 125 0.83 2.40 -11.79
N VAL A 126 -0.45 2.08 -11.98
CA VAL A 126 -1.01 0.75 -11.74
C VAL A 126 -0.40 -0.31 -12.66
N ASP A 127 0.02 0.08 -13.88
CA ASP A 127 0.61 -0.82 -14.89
C ASP A 127 2.14 -0.96 -14.76
N LEU A 128 2.83 -0.15 -13.95
CA LEU A 128 4.30 -0.20 -13.84
C LEU A 128 4.84 -1.54 -13.37
N ILE A 129 4.19 -2.12 -12.35
CA ILE A 129 4.46 -3.48 -11.89
C ILE A 129 3.11 -4.19 -11.68
N PRO A 130 3.02 -5.52 -11.83
CA PRO A 130 1.75 -6.22 -11.85
C PRO A 130 1.03 -6.32 -10.48
N TRP A 131 1.48 -5.65 -9.44
CA TRP A 131 0.92 -5.76 -8.09
C TRP A 131 -0.58 -5.47 -8.04
N HIS A 132 -0.99 -4.31 -8.57
CA HIS A 132 -2.40 -3.92 -8.58
C HIS A 132 -3.20 -4.76 -9.57
N ARG A 133 -2.70 -4.95 -10.78
CA ARG A 133 -3.39 -5.74 -11.82
C ARG A 133 -3.57 -7.20 -11.43
N PHE A 134 -2.59 -7.79 -10.76
CA PHE A 134 -2.72 -9.13 -10.16
C PHE A 134 -3.89 -9.17 -9.18
N GLY A 135 -3.94 -8.21 -8.24
CA GLY A 135 -5.01 -8.11 -7.28
C GLY A 135 -6.38 -7.92 -7.94
N PHE A 136 -6.47 -7.04 -8.94
CA PHE A 136 -7.71 -6.81 -9.68
C PHE A 136 -8.18 -8.06 -10.42
N CYS A 137 -7.28 -8.75 -11.09
CA CYS A 137 -7.58 -9.97 -11.83
C CYS A 137 -8.11 -11.06 -10.89
N ALA A 138 -7.35 -11.39 -9.84
CA ALA A 138 -7.74 -12.41 -8.87
C ALA A 138 -9.06 -12.06 -8.17
N SER A 139 -9.22 -10.82 -7.71
CA SER A 139 -10.44 -10.39 -7.00
C SER A 139 -11.65 -10.33 -7.90
N ASN A 140 -11.52 -9.77 -9.11
CA ASN A 140 -12.66 -9.69 -10.06
C ASN A 140 -13.15 -11.07 -10.45
N SER A 141 -12.25 -12.02 -10.70
CA SER A 141 -12.62 -13.41 -11.01
C SER A 141 -13.38 -14.07 -9.86
N ALA A 142 -12.89 -13.91 -8.61
CA ALA A 142 -13.57 -14.43 -7.43
C ALA A 142 -14.94 -13.76 -7.19
N ILE A 143 -15.01 -12.45 -7.33
CA ILE A 143 -16.25 -11.68 -7.22
C ILE A 143 -17.25 -12.14 -8.28
N PHE A 144 -16.83 -12.21 -9.56
CA PHE A 144 -17.69 -12.60 -10.67
C PHE A 144 -18.38 -13.96 -10.42
N LYS A 145 -17.62 -14.93 -9.89
CA LYS A 145 -18.15 -16.24 -9.51
C LYS A 145 -19.11 -16.18 -8.32
N ALA A 146 -18.76 -15.43 -7.28
CA ALA A 146 -19.57 -15.34 -6.05
C ALA A 146 -20.92 -14.64 -6.26
N ILE A 147 -21.02 -13.78 -7.28
CA ILE A 147 -22.26 -13.05 -7.61
C ILE A 147 -23.03 -13.68 -8.77
N GLU A 148 -22.70 -14.92 -9.16
CA GLU A 148 -23.45 -15.65 -10.17
C GLU A 148 -24.92 -15.83 -9.74
N GLY A 149 -25.86 -15.59 -10.66
CA GLY A 149 -27.29 -15.68 -10.38
C GLY A 149 -27.92 -14.46 -9.68
N TYR A 150 -27.13 -13.55 -9.15
CA TYR A 150 -27.67 -12.33 -8.54
C TYR A 150 -27.99 -11.26 -9.60
N SER A 151 -29.19 -10.69 -9.52
CA SER A 151 -29.62 -9.56 -10.35
C SER A 151 -29.23 -8.20 -9.78
N ARG A 152 -28.78 -8.15 -8.54
CA ARG A 152 -28.31 -6.94 -7.84
C ARG A 152 -27.01 -7.23 -7.10
N VAL A 153 -26.06 -6.32 -7.23
CA VAL A 153 -24.75 -6.45 -6.61
C VAL A 153 -24.35 -5.12 -5.96
N HIS A 154 -23.95 -5.16 -4.71
CA HIS A 154 -23.42 -4.02 -4.01
C HIS A 154 -21.96 -4.29 -3.62
N ILE A 155 -21.03 -3.47 -4.10
CA ILE A 155 -19.62 -3.53 -3.75
C ILE A 155 -19.32 -2.42 -2.76
N LEU A 156 -18.82 -2.78 -1.58
CA LEU A 156 -18.22 -1.86 -0.62
C LEU A 156 -16.70 -1.89 -0.84
N ASP A 157 -16.17 -0.81 -1.40
CA ASP A 157 -14.80 -0.75 -1.90
C ASP A 157 -13.85 0.04 -0.99
N PHE A 158 -12.97 -0.69 -0.31
CA PHE A 158 -11.85 -0.17 0.49
C PHE A 158 -10.54 -0.31 -0.29
N SER A 159 -10.40 0.35 -1.43
CA SER A 159 -9.15 0.33 -2.19
C SER A 159 -8.44 1.68 -2.17
N ILE A 160 -7.10 1.65 -2.26
CA ILE A 160 -6.32 2.89 -2.41
C ILE A 160 -6.20 3.34 -3.87
N THR A 161 -6.67 2.55 -4.84
CA THR A 161 -6.48 2.78 -6.28
C THR A 161 -7.62 3.53 -6.94
N HIS A 162 -8.45 4.25 -6.20
CA HIS A 162 -9.53 5.10 -6.71
C HIS A 162 -10.43 4.41 -7.73
N CYS A 163 -10.89 3.19 -7.39
CA CYS A 163 -11.83 2.43 -8.23
C CYS A 163 -11.28 1.99 -9.61
N MET A 164 -9.97 1.99 -9.83
CA MET A 164 -9.36 1.54 -11.10
C MET A 164 -9.63 0.07 -11.44
N GLN A 165 -10.04 -0.73 -10.46
CA GLN A 165 -10.42 -2.13 -10.63
C GLN A 165 -11.72 -2.30 -11.43
N TRP A 166 -12.68 -1.40 -11.28
CA TRP A 166 -14.08 -1.64 -11.65
C TRP A 166 -14.39 -1.60 -13.14
N PRO A 167 -13.71 -0.83 -14.00
CA PRO A 167 -13.95 -0.88 -15.44
C PRO A 167 -13.86 -2.29 -16.03
N THR A 168 -12.90 -3.11 -15.58
CA THR A 168 -12.75 -4.49 -16.06
C THR A 168 -13.88 -5.40 -15.56
N LEU A 169 -14.33 -5.24 -14.32
CA LEU A 169 -15.48 -5.99 -13.81
C LEU A 169 -16.79 -5.57 -14.52
N ILE A 170 -17.03 -4.28 -14.73
CA ILE A 170 -18.20 -3.76 -15.45
C ILE A 170 -18.24 -4.35 -16.86
N ASP A 171 -17.10 -4.40 -17.56
CA ASP A 171 -17.00 -4.99 -18.91
C ASP A 171 -17.31 -6.50 -18.90
N ALA A 172 -16.88 -7.23 -17.88
CA ALA A 172 -17.20 -8.65 -17.73
C ALA A 172 -18.68 -8.88 -17.42
N LEU A 173 -19.27 -8.06 -16.53
CA LEU A 173 -20.69 -8.14 -16.18
C LEU A 173 -21.61 -7.82 -17.37
N ALA A 174 -21.23 -6.89 -18.24
CA ALA A 174 -21.97 -6.55 -19.46
C ALA A 174 -22.10 -7.74 -20.43
N LYS A 175 -21.19 -8.71 -20.34
CA LYS A 175 -21.15 -9.89 -21.24
C LYS A 175 -21.88 -11.11 -20.69
N ARG A 176 -22.54 -11.01 -19.53
CA ARG A 176 -23.29 -12.12 -18.94
C ARG A 176 -24.43 -12.56 -19.86
N PRO A 177 -24.62 -13.89 -20.06
CA PRO A 177 -25.71 -14.41 -20.89
C PRO A 177 -27.12 -14.02 -20.41
N GLU A 178 -27.28 -13.92 -19.08
CA GLU A 178 -28.55 -13.53 -18.42
C GLU A 178 -28.75 -12.01 -18.37
N GLY A 179 -27.80 -11.26 -18.87
CA GLY A 179 -27.75 -9.79 -18.79
C GLY A 179 -27.02 -9.29 -17.56
N PRO A 180 -26.59 -8.01 -17.58
CA PRO A 180 -25.85 -7.41 -16.47
C PRO A 180 -26.73 -7.22 -15.23
N PRO A 181 -26.19 -7.43 -14.01
CA PRO A 181 -26.87 -7.08 -12.77
C PRO A 181 -26.92 -5.55 -12.60
N SER A 182 -27.83 -5.07 -11.75
CA SER A 182 -27.74 -3.71 -11.23
C SER A 182 -26.55 -3.62 -10.27
N LEU A 183 -25.52 -2.89 -10.64
CA LEU A 183 -24.29 -2.73 -9.88
C LEU A 183 -24.29 -1.44 -9.07
N ARG A 184 -24.05 -1.55 -7.77
CA ARG A 184 -23.85 -0.41 -6.88
C ARG A 184 -22.46 -0.48 -6.27
N ILE A 185 -21.71 0.63 -6.28
CA ILE A 185 -20.42 0.73 -5.63
C ILE A 185 -20.51 1.82 -4.57
N THR A 186 -20.08 1.49 -3.35
CA THR A 186 -19.99 2.41 -2.24
C THR A 186 -18.54 2.50 -1.75
N VAL A 187 -18.02 3.71 -1.62
CA VAL A 187 -16.66 3.98 -1.15
C VAL A 187 -16.70 4.81 0.14
N PRO A 188 -15.74 4.66 1.07
CA PRO A 188 -15.60 5.57 2.20
C PRO A 188 -15.05 6.93 1.73
N SER A 189 -15.58 8.04 2.27
CA SER A 189 -15.07 9.40 2.03
C SER A 189 -13.64 9.58 2.56
N CYS A 190 -13.31 8.86 3.62
CA CYS A 190 -12.06 8.92 4.34
C CYS A 190 -11.04 7.93 3.77
N ARG A 191 -9.83 8.42 3.43
CA ARG A 191 -8.74 7.62 2.87
C ARG A 191 -7.46 7.78 3.68
N PRO A 192 -6.63 6.72 3.78
CA PRO A 192 -5.30 6.89 4.35
C PRO A 192 -4.48 7.90 3.53
N PRO A 193 -3.70 8.79 4.18
CA PRO A 193 -2.89 9.80 3.50
C PRO A 193 -1.62 9.21 2.88
N VAL A 194 -1.80 8.27 1.96
CA VAL A 194 -0.74 7.51 1.30
C VAL A 194 -0.87 7.55 -0.22
N PRO A 195 0.24 7.43 -0.97
CA PRO A 195 0.18 7.29 -2.42
C PRO A 195 -0.66 6.07 -2.86
N PRO A 196 -1.26 6.13 -4.06
CA PRO A 196 -1.27 7.24 -5.00
C PRO A 196 -2.25 8.36 -4.61
N PHE A 197 -1.81 9.61 -4.67
CA PHE A 197 -2.70 10.76 -4.46
C PHE A 197 -3.32 11.17 -5.79
N LEU A 198 -4.65 11.21 -5.86
CA LEU A 198 -5.38 11.60 -7.06
C LEU A 198 -5.97 13.01 -6.88
N ASN A 199 -5.78 13.85 -7.88
CA ASN A 199 -6.37 15.19 -7.92
C ASN A 199 -7.75 15.16 -8.60
N VAL A 200 -8.63 14.27 -8.11
CA VAL A 200 -9.99 14.09 -8.61
C VAL A 200 -10.90 13.75 -7.43
N SER A 201 -12.08 14.36 -7.38
CA SER A 201 -13.05 14.08 -6.33
C SER A 201 -13.74 12.72 -6.54
N TYR A 202 -14.36 12.19 -5.47
CA TYR A 202 -15.14 10.96 -5.59
C TYR A 202 -16.36 11.12 -6.49
N GLU A 203 -16.96 12.32 -6.54
CA GLU A 203 -18.07 12.63 -7.44
C GLU A 203 -17.62 12.51 -8.90
N GLU A 204 -16.42 12.98 -9.23
CA GLU A 204 -15.88 12.84 -10.58
C GLU A 204 -15.52 11.38 -10.90
N VAL A 205 -14.96 10.63 -9.95
CA VAL A 205 -14.73 9.19 -10.11
C VAL A 205 -16.04 8.46 -10.37
N GLY A 206 -17.08 8.74 -9.56
CA GLY A 206 -18.43 8.17 -9.73
C GLY A 206 -19.04 8.52 -11.07
N LEU A 207 -18.92 9.77 -11.53
CA LEU A 207 -19.40 10.20 -12.84
C LEU A 207 -18.71 9.45 -13.99
N ARG A 208 -17.39 9.27 -13.92
CA ARG A 208 -16.62 8.53 -14.93
C ARG A 208 -17.03 7.06 -14.99
N LEU A 209 -17.19 6.41 -13.84
CA LEU A 209 -17.66 5.02 -13.75
C LEU A 209 -19.10 4.89 -14.27
N SER A 210 -20.00 5.82 -13.90
CA SER A 210 -21.38 5.84 -14.38
C SER A 210 -21.46 5.98 -15.92
N ASN A 211 -20.64 6.85 -16.50
CA ASN A 211 -20.57 7.00 -17.95
C ASN A 211 -20.04 5.74 -18.64
N PHE A 212 -19.03 5.08 -18.05
CA PHE A 212 -18.50 3.83 -18.57
C PHE A 212 -19.54 2.69 -18.46
N ALA A 213 -20.19 2.54 -17.31
CA ALA A 213 -21.24 1.53 -17.11
C ALA A 213 -22.41 1.74 -18.08
N LYS A 214 -22.84 3.00 -18.29
CA LYS A 214 -23.86 3.35 -19.29
C LYS A 214 -23.42 2.97 -20.71
N PHE A 215 -22.18 3.20 -21.07
CA PHE A 215 -21.62 2.78 -22.37
C PHE A 215 -21.63 1.26 -22.55
N ARG A 216 -21.59 0.50 -21.46
CA ARG A 216 -21.63 -0.97 -21.43
C ARG A 216 -23.03 -1.52 -21.16
N ASP A 217 -24.07 -0.68 -21.11
CA ASP A 217 -25.44 -1.05 -20.77
C ASP A 217 -25.60 -1.73 -19.40
N VAL A 218 -24.75 -1.41 -18.43
CA VAL A 218 -24.82 -1.90 -17.05
C VAL A 218 -25.55 -0.86 -16.18
N PRO A 219 -26.68 -1.20 -15.52
CA PRO A 219 -27.31 -0.33 -14.53
C PRO A 219 -26.35 -0.09 -13.36
N PHE A 220 -26.07 1.19 -13.04
CA PHE A 220 -24.97 1.55 -12.14
C PHE A 220 -25.35 2.67 -11.18
N GLU A 221 -24.93 2.53 -9.90
CA GLU A 221 -25.07 3.52 -8.85
C GLU A 221 -23.74 3.67 -8.10
N PHE A 222 -23.34 4.90 -7.79
CA PHE A 222 -22.11 5.19 -7.03
C PHE A 222 -22.43 6.02 -5.80
N ASN A 223 -21.95 5.57 -4.62
CA ASN A 223 -22.21 6.21 -3.34
C ASN A 223 -20.91 6.44 -2.57
N VAL A 224 -20.90 7.50 -1.76
CA VAL A 224 -19.82 7.82 -0.82
C VAL A 224 -20.40 7.79 0.59
N ILE A 225 -19.74 7.10 1.53
CA ILE A 225 -20.13 7.05 2.94
C ILE A 225 -19.09 7.72 3.82
N GLY A 226 -19.52 8.46 4.84
CA GLY A 226 -18.68 9.15 5.81
C GLY A 226 -19.28 10.48 6.24
N ASP A 227 -18.62 11.20 7.13
CA ASP A 227 -19.08 12.49 7.62
C ASP A 227 -18.96 13.57 6.54
N ASP A 228 -20.11 14.07 6.06
CA ASP A 228 -20.21 15.17 5.08
C ASP A 228 -19.58 16.50 5.58
N HIS A 229 -19.33 16.62 6.88
CA HIS A 229 -18.82 17.87 7.47
C HIS A 229 -17.30 18.08 7.31
N GLN A 230 -16.53 17.07 6.91
CA GLN A 230 -15.08 17.24 6.68
C GLN A 230 -14.72 17.66 5.25
N LEU A 231 -15.64 17.53 4.29
CA LEU A 231 -15.38 17.87 2.87
C LEU A 231 -15.42 19.38 2.60
N SER A 232 -16.12 20.18 3.42
CA SER A 232 -16.22 21.64 3.23
C SER A 232 -15.00 22.43 3.73
N ASP A 233 -14.19 21.88 4.64
CA ASP A 233 -13.06 22.58 5.25
C ASP A 233 -11.72 22.35 4.54
N HIS A 234 -11.60 21.34 3.69
CA HIS A 234 -10.35 21.08 2.97
C HIS A 234 -9.96 22.12 1.91
N HIS A 235 -10.90 22.97 1.45
CA HIS A 235 -10.60 24.03 0.49
C HIS A 235 -10.15 25.35 1.11
N GLN A 236 -10.23 25.53 2.44
CA GLN A 236 -9.90 26.79 3.11
C GLN A 236 -8.69 26.78 4.06
N MET A 237 -8.03 25.63 4.27
CA MET A 237 -6.88 25.54 5.20
C MET A 237 -5.55 25.17 4.52
N MET A 238 -5.18 25.85 3.45
CA MET A 238 -3.77 25.95 3.06
C MET A 238 -3.05 26.94 3.98
N GLY A 239 -2.73 26.57 5.21
CA GLY A 239 -1.98 27.50 6.04
C GLY A 239 -1.81 27.20 7.53
N LYS A 240 -2.19 26.02 8.02
CA LYS A 240 -1.81 25.62 9.38
C LYS A 240 -1.45 24.14 9.42
N GLU A 241 -0.16 23.86 9.57
CA GLU A 241 0.34 22.58 10.07
C GLU A 241 -0.27 22.36 11.47
N SER A 242 -1.41 21.72 11.56
CA SER A 242 -1.96 21.26 12.80
C SER A 242 -2.18 19.75 12.74
N SER A 243 -1.69 19.10 13.75
CA SER A 243 -1.70 17.71 14.19
C SER A 243 -3.05 16.94 14.12
N SER A 244 -3.93 17.22 13.18
CA SER A 244 -5.30 16.71 13.09
C SER A 244 -5.57 15.84 11.84
N GLU A 245 -4.55 15.46 11.07
CA GLU A 245 -4.73 14.48 9.99
C GLU A 245 -4.61 13.04 10.49
N TYR A 246 -5.13 12.74 11.68
CA TYR A 246 -5.31 11.36 12.08
C TYR A 246 -6.50 10.78 11.34
N PHE A 247 -6.23 9.76 10.55
CA PHE A 247 -7.24 9.00 9.87
C PHE A 247 -8.15 8.32 10.90
N HIS A 248 -9.36 8.85 11.11
CA HIS A 248 -10.33 8.37 12.09
C HIS A 248 -11.10 7.17 11.54
N PHE A 249 -10.44 6.01 11.42
CA PHE A 249 -11.11 4.76 11.05
C PHE A 249 -12.23 4.33 11.99
N GLU A 250 -12.21 4.81 13.24
CA GLU A 250 -13.27 4.49 14.19
C GLU A 250 -14.62 5.07 13.76
N SER A 251 -14.63 6.28 13.21
CA SER A 251 -15.87 6.87 12.72
C SER A 251 -16.42 6.08 11.53
N LEU A 252 -15.56 5.56 10.66
CA LEU A 252 -15.96 4.72 9.53
C LEU A 252 -16.72 3.47 10.00
N LEU A 253 -16.29 2.80 11.08
CA LEU A 253 -16.98 1.59 11.58
C LEU A 253 -18.45 1.88 11.94
N ASN A 254 -18.75 3.08 12.40
CA ASN A 254 -20.12 3.49 12.75
C ASN A 254 -21.02 3.61 11.50
N HIS A 255 -20.44 3.82 10.31
CA HIS A 255 -21.16 3.90 9.04
C HIS A 255 -21.35 2.53 8.38
N LEU A 256 -20.66 1.48 8.87
CA LEU A 256 -20.79 0.13 8.35
C LEU A 256 -21.96 -0.62 9.00
N THR A 257 -23.18 -0.12 8.80
CA THR A 257 -24.41 -0.75 9.26
C THR A 257 -25.35 -1.02 8.07
N PRO A 258 -26.19 -2.07 8.14
CA PRO A 258 -27.15 -2.38 7.05
C PRO A 258 -28.02 -1.17 6.68
N ALA A 259 -28.45 -0.39 7.66
CA ALA A 259 -29.31 0.78 7.46
C ALA A 259 -28.58 1.90 6.71
N LEU A 260 -27.38 2.29 7.14
CA LEU A 260 -26.58 3.36 6.51
C LEU A 260 -26.06 2.96 5.11
N LEU A 261 -25.77 1.68 4.91
CA LEU A 261 -25.43 1.12 3.62
C LEU A 261 -26.65 0.85 2.74
N SER A 262 -27.89 1.04 3.27
CA SER A 262 -29.13 0.74 2.57
C SER A 262 -29.13 -0.64 1.92
N LEU A 263 -28.66 -1.67 2.68
CA LEU A 263 -28.57 -3.05 2.17
C LEU A 263 -29.96 -3.61 1.86
N ARG A 264 -30.07 -4.38 0.78
CA ARG A 264 -31.30 -5.02 0.31
C ARG A 264 -31.16 -6.54 0.46
N GLU A 265 -32.25 -7.24 0.80
CA GLU A 265 -32.23 -8.71 1.02
C GLU A 265 -31.88 -9.52 -0.24
N ASP A 266 -32.18 -8.98 -1.43
CA ASP A 266 -31.95 -9.61 -2.74
C ASP A 266 -30.66 -9.15 -3.43
N GLU A 267 -29.74 -8.54 -2.68
CA GLU A 267 -28.50 -7.95 -3.18
C GLU A 267 -27.28 -8.73 -2.68
N ALA A 268 -26.40 -9.17 -3.60
CA ALA A 268 -25.12 -9.73 -3.21
C ALA A 268 -24.20 -8.63 -2.70
N LEU A 269 -23.78 -8.69 -1.43
CA LEU A 269 -22.82 -7.76 -0.86
C LEU A 269 -21.39 -8.29 -1.05
N VAL A 270 -20.56 -7.48 -1.68
CA VAL A 270 -19.12 -7.75 -1.89
C VAL A 270 -18.32 -6.74 -1.05
N ILE A 271 -17.36 -7.24 -0.27
CA ILE A 271 -16.38 -6.40 0.41
C ILE A 271 -15.03 -6.51 -0.30
N ASN A 272 -14.50 -5.40 -0.76
CA ASN A 272 -13.21 -5.34 -1.47
C ASN A 272 -12.19 -4.54 -0.68
N CYS A 273 -11.08 -5.18 -0.28
CA CYS A 273 -9.98 -4.58 0.47
C CYS A 273 -8.67 -4.73 -0.32
N GLN A 274 -8.32 -3.71 -1.11
CA GLN A 274 -7.09 -3.72 -1.92
C GLN A 274 -6.06 -2.76 -1.35
N ASN A 275 -4.97 -3.31 -0.81
CA ASN A 275 -3.87 -2.53 -0.20
C ASN A 275 -4.34 -1.55 0.88
N TRP A 276 -5.36 -1.89 1.65
CA TRP A 276 -6.02 -0.98 2.58
C TRP A 276 -6.01 -1.45 4.03
N ILE A 277 -6.18 -2.76 4.29
CA ILE A 277 -6.32 -3.32 5.64
C ILE A 277 -5.08 -3.05 6.51
N ARG A 278 -3.93 -2.85 5.87
CA ARG A 278 -2.66 -2.50 6.50
C ARG A 278 -2.70 -1.18 7.29
N TYR A 279 -3.63 -0.28 6.97
CA TYR A 279 -3.76 1.02 7.62
C TYR A 279 -4.62 0.98 8.88
N LEU A 280 -5.27 -0.13 9.18
CA LEU A 280 -5.98 -0.35 10.42
C LEU A 280 -5.00 -0.71 11.54
N SER A 281 -5.08 0.02 12.65
CA SER A 281 -4.22 -0.23 13.81
C SER A 281 -4.42 -1.62 14.37
N ASP A 282 -3.31 -2.30 14.68
CA ASP A 282 -3.27 -3.59 15.38
C ASP A 282 -3.01 -3.44 16.89
N GLU A 283 -2.73 -2.21 17.33
CA GLU A 283 -2.55 -1.90 18.75
C GLU A 283 -3.89 -1.96 19.48
N GLN A 284 -3.90 -2.58 20.67
CA GLN A 284 -5.07 -2.60 21.52
C GLN A 284 -5.28 -1.18 22.09
N GLN A 285 -6.42 -0.58 21.80
CA GLN A 285 -6.77 0.69 22.41
C GLN A 285 -7.11 0.49 23.89
N SER A 286 -6.47 1.26 24.74
CA SER A 286 -6.77 1.32 26.17
C SER A 286 -8.20 1.81 26.39
N GLY A 287 -9.14 0.90 26.59
CA GLY A 287 -10.53 1.25 26.98
C GLY A 287 -11.66 0.51 26.25
N VAL A 288 -11.45 -0.13 25.12
CA VAL A 288 -12.52 -0.84 24.40
C VAL A 288 -12.14 -2.32 24.22
N ARG A 289 -12.64 -3.17 25.10
CA ARG A 289 -12.76 -4.66 24.99
C ARG A 289 -11.60 -5.44 24.34
N GLY A 290 -10.35 -5.04 24.44
CA GLY A 290 -9.20 -5.90 24.10
C GLY A 290 -9.04 -6.29 22.63
N PHE A 291 -9.73 -5.63 21.69
CA PHE A 291 -9.63 -5.88 20.26
C PHE A 291 -8.92 -4.73 19.54
N SER A 292 -8.13 -5.09 18.52
CA SER A 292 -7.55 -4.11 17.62
C SER A 292 -8.63 -3.50 16.71
N LEU A 293 -8.35 -2.33 16.12
CA LEU A 293 -9.23 -1.71 15.13
C LEU A 293 -9.43 -2.64 13.92
N ARG A 294 -8.38 -3.37 13.53
CA ARG A 294 -8.42 -4.37 12.46
C ARG A 294 -9.38 -5.51 12.77
N ASP A 295 -9.32 -6.08 13.96
CA ASP A 295 -10.25 -7.15 14.38
C ASP A 295 -11.69 -6.65 14.48
N SER A 296 -11.87 -5.40 14.92
CA SER A 296 -13.17 -4.76 15.00
C SER A 296 -13.79 -4.58 13.61
N PHE A 297 -12.99 -4.11 12.64
CA PHE A 297 -13.39 -4.02 11.24
C PHE A 297 -13.84 -5.38 10.69
N LEU A 298 -13.04 -6.44 10.86
CA LEU A 298 -13.38 -7.77 10.35
C LEU A 298 -14.68 -8.31 10.94
N ARG A 299 -14.95 -8.07 12.23
CA ARG A 299 -16.22 -8.45 12.85
C ARG A 299 -17.39 -7.63 12.34
N THR A 300 -17.18 -6.33 12.14
CA THR A 300 -18.21 -5.45 11.58
C THR A 300 -18.62 -5.91 10.20
N ILE A 301 -17.65 -6.14 9.29
CA ILE A 301 -17.98 -6.61 7.92
C ILE A 301 -18.60 -8.00 7.92
N LYS A 302 -18.20 -8.91 8.85
CA LYS A 302 -18.86 -10.20 9.00
C LYS A 302 -20.34 -10.03 9.37
N GLY A 303 -20.64 -9.09 10.27
CA GLY A 303 -22.01 -8.77 10.69
C GLY A 303 -22.92 -8.28 9.54
N LEU A 304 -22.32 -7.78 8.45
CA LEU A 304 -23.07 -7.42 7.23
C LEU A 304 -23.44 -8.63 6.35
N SER A 305 -22.97 -9.84 6.70
CA SER A 305 -23.22 -11.09 5.96
C SER A 305 -22.87 -10.99 4.47
N PRO A 306 -21.66 -10.59 4.07
CA PRO A 306 -21.28 -10.45 2.68
C PRO A 306 -21.28 -11.80 1.95
N SER A 307 -21.64 -11.80 0.66
CA SER A 307 -21.50 -12.96 -0.23
C SER A 307 -20.02 -13.34 -0.44
N ILE A 308 -19.13 -12.35 -0.43
CA ILE A 308 -17.68 -12.55 -0.52
C ILE A 308 -16.94 -11.34 0.04
N VAL A 309 -15.79 -11.62 0.67
CA VAL A 309 -14.77 -10.63 1.05
C VAL A 309 -13.49 -10.96 0.29
N VAL A 310 -12.95 -10.03 -0.49
CA VAL A 310 -11.67 -10.18 -1.15
C VAL A 310 -10.64 -9.25 -0.52
N VAL A 311 -9.47 -9.79 -0.22
CA VAL A 311 -8.36 -9.02 0.36
C VAL A 311 -7.11 -9.25 -0.46
N VAL A 312 -6.49 -8.16 -0.87
CA VAL A 312 -5.20 -8.15 -1.56
C VAL A 312 -4.27 -7.22 -0.81
N ASP A 313 -3.10 -7.69 -0.49
CA ASP A 313 -2.08 -6.88 0.17
C ASP A 313 -0.67 -7.41 -0.12
N GLU A 314 0.33 -6.62 0.25
CA GLU A 314 1.73 -7.01 0.15
C GLU A 314 2.08 -8.08 1.19
N ASP A 315 2.80 -9.13 0.77
CA ASP A 315 3.13 -10.28 1.64
C ASP A 315 4.40 -10.02 2.46
N SER A 316 4.28 -9.14 3.43
CA SER A 316 5.36 -8.77 4.36
C SER A 316 4.82 -8.44 5.74
N ASP A 317 5.56 -8.73 6.80
CA ASP A 317 5.15 -8.43 8.18
C ASP A 317 6.08 -7.38 8.83
N VAL A 318 5.64 -6.12 8.81
CA VAL A 318 6.35 -5.00 9.45
C VAL A 318 5.73 -4.57 10.78
N SER A 319 4.92 -5.44 11.39
CA SER A 319 4.24 -5.16 12.67
C SER A 319 5.16 -5.24 13.88
N ALA A 320 6.39 -5.74 13.72
CA ALA A 320 7.35 -5.90 14.82
C ALA A 320 7.59 -4.58 15.58
N PRO A 321 7.63 -4.61 16.94
CA PRO A 321 7.91 -3.43 17.75
C PRO A 321 9.34 -2.92 17.58
N SER A 322 10.31 -3.83 17.41
CA SER A 322 11.74 -3.49 17.25
C SER A 322 12.02 -2.86 15.90
N LEU A 323 12.76 -1.75 15.89
CA LEU A 323 13.22 -1.08 14.67
C LEU A 323 14.11 -2.00 13.83
N THR A 324 15.00 -2.73 14.49
CA THR A 324 15.91 -3.69 13.86
C THR A 324 15.12 -4.74 13.06
N SER A 325 14.10 -5.35 13.67
CA SER A 325 13.25 -6.35 13.00
C SER A 325 12.49 -5.75 11.82
N ARG A 326 11.95 -4.54 11.96
CA ARG A 326 11.25 -3.85 10.85
C ARG A 326 12.19 -3.57 9.68
N ILE A 327 13.41 -3.10 9.96
CA ILE A 327 14.42 -2.84 8.92
C ILE A 327 14.78 -4.12 8.18
N THR A 328 15.06 -5.22 8.91
CA THR A 328 15.31 -6.53 8.30
C THR A 328 14.20 -6.91 7.33
N THR A 329 12.95 -6.90 7.80
CA THR A 329 11.80 -7.26 6.96
C THR A 329 11.66 -6.33 5.77
N CYS A 330 11.71 -5.01 5.98
CA CYS A 330 11.57 -4.04 4.90
C CYS A 330 12.68 -4.17 3.86
N PHE A 331 13.94 -4.32 4.26
CA PHE A 331 15.05 -4.43 3.33
C PHE A 331 14.96 -5.71 2.50
N ASN A 332 14.63 -6.84 3.15
CA ASN A 332 14.49 -8.14 2.48
C ASN A 332 13.21 -8.29 1.65
N TYR A 333 12.29 -7.32 1.71
CA TYR A 333 11.08 -7.30 0.92
C TYR A 333 11.08 -6.21 -0.16
N LEU A 334 11.41 -4.97 0.22
CA LEU A 334 11.27 -3.81 -0.67
C LEU A 334 12.33 -3.72 -1.78
N TRP A 335 13.34 -4.62 -1.80
CA TRP A 335 14.22 -4.74 -2.97
C TRP A 335 13.46 -5.20 -4.22
N ILE A 336 12.33 -5.92 -4.05
CA ILE A 336 11.55 -6.49 -5.16
C ILE A 336 11.12 -5.42 -6.17
N PRO A 337 10.39 -4.34 -5.80
CA PRO A 337 10.00 -3.32 -6.77
C PRO A 337 11.20 -2.56 -7.36
N PHE A 338 12.29 -2.35 -6.61
CA PHE A 338 13.49 -1.71 -7.14
C PHE A 338 14.19 -2.56 -8.21
N ASP A 339 14.30 -3.86 -7.97
CA ASP A 339 14.88 -4.81 -8.91
C ASP A 339 13.95 -5.05 -10.12
N ALA A 340 12.64 -5.13 -9.89
CA ALA A 340 11.67 -5.29 -10.98
C ALA A 340 11.67 -4.07 -11.91
N LEU A 341 11.66 -2.85 -11.39
CA LEU A 341 11.71 -1.62 -12.19
C LEU A 341 13.00 -1.50 -13.01
N GLU A 342 14.13 -2.02 -12.51
CA GLU A 342 15.41 -2.03 -13.25
C GLU A 342 15.32 -2.82 -14.55
N THR A 343 14.43 -3.83 -14.63
CA THR A 343 14.35 -4.71 -15.80
C THR A 343 13.69 -4.06 -17.02
N PHE A 344 12.89 -3.02 -16.86
CA PHE A 344 12.12 -2.44 -17.98
C PHE A 344 12.13 -0.91 -18.05
N LEU A 345 12.54 -0.21 -17.00
CA LEU A 345 12.63 1.26 -17.02
C LEU A 345 14.10 1.72 -17.11
N PRO A 346 14.41 2.69 -17.98
CA PRO A 346 15.73 3.31 -18.04
C PRO A 346 16.16 3.91 -16.69
N LYS A 347 17.48 3.99 -16.46
CA LYS A 347 18.02 4.55 -15.20
C LYS A 347 17.58 5.98 -14.91
N GLU A 348 17.40 6.77 -15.93
CA GLU A 348 16.98 8.19 -15.86
C GLU A 348 15.47 8.38 -15.97
N SER A 349 14.67 7.29 -15.93
CA SER A 349 13.22 7.38 -16.04
C SER A 349 12.61 8.15 -14.88
N SER A 350 11.87 9.22 -15.17
CA SER A 350 11.10 9.96 -14.17
C SER A 350 10.05 9.09 -13.50
N GLN A 351 9.40 8.21 -14.25
CA GLN A 351 8.41 7.26 -13.73
C GLN A 351 9.01 6.31 -12.69
N ARG A 352 10.25 5.82 -12.93
CA ARG A 352 10.96 4.99 -11.95
C ARG A 352 11.23 5.77 -10.66
N ILE A 353 11.79 6.98 -10.79
CA ILE A 353 12.13 7.83 -9.64
C ILE A 353 10.87 8.14 -8.82
N GLU A 354 9.75 8.45 -9.48
CA GLU A 354 8.47 8.75 -8.84
C GLU A 354 7.90 7.54 -8.10
N TYR A 355 7.92 6.36 -8.73
CA TYR A 355 7.46 5.14 -8.10
C TYR A 355 8.33 4.75 -6.89
N GLU A 356 9.65 4.85 -7.03
CA GLU A 356 10.60 4.62 -5.94
C GLU A 356 10.42 5.64 -4.81
N ALA A 357 10.01 6.87 -5.11
CA ALA A 357 9.68 7.88 -4.10
C ALA A 357 8.42 7.50 -3.29
N ASP A 358 7.40 6.95 -3.93
CA ASP A 358 6.20 6.45 -3.23
C ASP A 358 6.54 5.29 -2.28
N ILE A 359 7.44 4.38 -2.70
CA ILE A 359 7.99 3.36 -1.80
C ILE A 359 8.83 4.00 -0.69
N GLY A 360 9.57 5.04 -0.99
CA GLY A 360 10.34 5.83 -0.03
C GLY A 360 9.46 6.41 1.09
N HIS A 361 8.26 6.91 0.78
CA HIS A 361 7.27 7.34 1.78
C HIS A 361 6.86 6.20 2.72
N LYS A 362 6.64 5.00 2.16
CA LYS A 362 6.34 3.80 2.96
C LYS A 362 7.50 3.46 3.89
N ILE A 363 8.74 3.45 3.38
CA ILE A 363 9.94 3.20 4.18
C ILE A 363 10.05 4.22 5.31
N GLU A 364 9.88 5.51 5.01
CA GLU A 364 9.91 6.57 6.00
C GLU A 364 8.86 6.36 7.08
N ASN A 365 7.62 6.02 6.71
CA ASN A 365 6.56 5.78 7.67
C ASN A 365 6.89 4.60 8.61
N ILE A 366 7.36 3.48 8.08
CA ILE A 366 7.68 2.27 8.86
C ILE A 366 8.87 2.49 9.80
N ILE A 367 9.88 3.24 9.35
CA ILE A 367 11.16 3.38 10.06
C ILE A 367 11.17 4.60 11.00
N SER A 368 10.64 5.75 10.55
CA SER A 368 10.80 7.03 11.25
C SER A 368 9.73 7.30 12.29
N PHE A 369 8.58 6.62 12.20
CA PHE A 369 7.43 6.87 13.05
C PHE A 369 7.10 5.70 13.98
N GLU A 370 6.44 6.01 15.09
CA GLU A 370 5.91 5.05 16.06
C GLU A 370 4.48 5.43 16.46
N GLY A 371 3.81 4.51 17.17
CA GLY A 371 2.44 4.72 17.65
C GLY A 371 1.49 5.09 16.50
N PHE A 372 0.60 6.04 16.72
CA PHE A 372 -0.43 6.42 15.74
C PHE A 372 0.12 7.06 14.45
N GLN A 373 1.33 7.62 14.48
CA GLN A 373 1.94 8.23 13.30
C GLN A 373 2.47 7.18 12.32
N ARG A 374 2.75 5.97 12.79
CA ARG A 374 3.11 4.84 11.94
C ARG A 374 1.83 4.18 11.43
N ILE A 375 1.40 4.52 10.23
CA ILE A 375 0.17 4.00 9.63
C ILE A 375 0.41 2.75 8.77
N GLU A 376 1.62 2.56 8.23
CA GLU A 376 1.99 1.37 7.46
C GLU A 376 2.23 0.17 8.39
N ARG A 377 1.29 -0.77 8.41
CA ARG A 377 1.26 -1.93 9.31
C ARG A 377 0.98 -3.20 8.54
N LEU A 378 1.81 -3.45 7.51
CA LEU A 378 1.74 -4.66 6.73
C LEU A 378 1.76 -5.90 7.62
N GLU A 379 0.94 -6.86 7.26
CA GLU A 379 0.83 -8.18 7.88
C GLU A 379 0.92 -9.24 6.77
N SER A 380 1.66 -10.33 6.98
CA SER A 380 1.78 -11.38 5.98
C SER A 380 0.41 -12.02 5.69
N GLY A 381 0.26 -12.57 4.48
CA GLY A 381 -0.97 -13.24 4.07
C GLY A 381 -1.34 -14.40 4.99
N VAL A 382 -0.37 -15.15 5.50
CA VAL A 382 -0.60 -16.23 6.48
C VAL A 382 -1.19 -15.69 7.78
N LYS A 383 -0.65 -14.60 8.30
CA LYS A 383 -1.13 -13.98 9.54
C LYS A 383 -2.52 -13.37 9.35
N LEU A 384 -2.77 -12.71 8.20
CA LEU A 384 -4.09 -12.21 7.85
C LEU A 384 -5.10 -13.35 7.70
N SER A 385 -4.74 -14.46 7.04
CA SER A 385 -5.61 -15.63 6.89
C SER A 385 -6.02 -16.21 8.25
N GLN A 386 -5.09 -16.30 9.20
CA GLN A 386 -5.42 -16.73 10.57
C GLN A 386 -6.38 -15.73 11.25
N ARG A 387 -6.21 -14.44 11.04
CA ARG A 387 -7.09 -13.39 11.58
C ARG A 387 -8.49 -13.48 10.99
N MET A 388 -8.61 -13.73 9.67
CA MET A 388 -9.90 -13.94 9.00
C MET A 388 -10.65 -15.14 9.57
N ARG A 389 -9.97 -16.29 9.75
CA ARG A 389 -10.55 -17.48 10.40
C ARG A 389 -11.01 -17.19 11.83
N ASN A 390 -10.19 -16.45 12.62
CA ASN A 390 -10.54 -16.05 13.99
C ASN A 390 -11.74 -15.09 14.02
N ALA A 391 -11.93 -14.28 12.99
CA ALA A 391 -13.11 -13.43 12.83
C ALA A 391 -14.35 -14.21 12.36
N GLY A 392 -14.22 -15.50 12.04
CA GLY A 392 -15.30 -16.39 11.64
C GLY A 392 -15.60 -16.34 10.15
N PHE A 393 -14.57 -16.26 9.33
CA PHE A 393 -14.65 -16.45 7.89
C PHE A 393 -14.04 -17.81 7.49
N CYS A 394 -14.57 -18.39 6.42
CA CYS A 394 -13.99 -19.55 5.73
C CYS A 394 -13.37 -19.11 4.42
N SER A 395 -12.28 -19.76 4.02
CA SER A 395 -11.61 -19.48 2.75
C SER A 395 -12.47 -19.89 1.56
N ALA A 396 -12.55 -19.04 0.55
CA ALA A 396 -13.12 -19.33 -0.76
C ALA A 396 -11.97 -19.48 -1.78
N PRO A 397 -11.60 -20.72 -2.18
CA PRO A 397 -10.43 -20.93 -3.02
C PRO A 397 -10.65 -20.37 -4.44
N PHE A 398 -9.59 -19.83 -5.02
CA PHE A 398 -9.59 -19.39 -6.42
C PHE A 398 -9.72 -20.60 -7.37
N CYS A 399 -10.54 -20.47 -8.41
CA CYS A 399 -10.75 -21.51 -9.42
C CYS A 399 -9.60 -21.56 -10.45
N GLU A 400 -9.58 -22.61 -11.27
CA GLU A 400 -8.55 -22.76 -12.32
C GLU A 400 -8.63 -21.68 -13.39
N GLU A 401 -9.83 -21.15 -13.69
CA GLU A 401 -10.00 -20.03 -14.60
C GLU A 401 -9.27 -18.79 -14.09
N THR A 402 -9.39 -18.47 -12.79
CA THR A 402 -8.67 -17.36 -12.14
C THR A 402 -7.15 -17.51 -12.32
N LEU A 403 -6.63 -18.74 -12.14
CA LEU A 403 -5.21 -18.99 -12.32
C LEU A 403 -4.78 -18.78 -13.77
N GLY A 404 -5.62 -19.22 -14.71
CA GLY A 404 -5.39 -19.00 -16.14
C GLY A 404 -5.34 -17.51 -16.52
N GLU A 405 -6.28 -16.72 -16.01
CA GLU A 405 -6.33 -15.27 -16.21
C GLU A 405 -5.11 -14.55 -15.62
N VAL A 406 -4.74 -14.87 -14.38
CA VAL A 406 -3.54 -14.30 -13.74
C VAL A 406 -2.27 -14.70 -14.49
N LYS A 407 -2.16 -15.94 -14.94
CA LYS A 407 -1.01 -16.39 -15.73
C LYS A 407 -0.92 -15.60 -17.04
N SER A 408 -2.02 -15.43 -17.76
CA SER A 408 -2.06 -14.64 -19.00
C SER A 408 -1.66 -13.18 -18.76
N LEU A 409 -2.10 -12.58 -17.63
CA LEU A 409 -1.66 -11.27 -17.22
C LEU A 409 -0.15 -11.19 -17.01
N LEU A 410 0.45 -12.19 -16.34
CA LEU A 410 1.88 -12.18 -16.05
C LEU A 410 2.74 -12.40 -17.29
N ASP A 411 2.23 -13.10 -18.30
CA ASP A 411 2.89 -13.29 -19.58
C ASP A 411 3.04 -11.97 -20.38
N GLU A 412 2.26 -10.93 -20.04
CA GLU A 412 2.38 -9.57 -20.61
C GLU A 412 3.49 -8.73 -19.91
N HIS A 413 4.04 -9.20 -18.80
CA HIS A 413 5.02 -8.47 -17.99
C HIS A 413 6.42 -9.05 -18.13
N ALA A 414 7.43 -8.35 -17.56
CA ALA A 414 8.81 -8.78 -17.59
C ALA A 414 9.01 -10.20 -17.03
N SER A 415 9.91 -10.96 -17.62
CA SER A 415 10.30 -12.27 -17.10
C SER A 415 10.86 -12.15 -15.67
N GLY A 416 10.39 -13.00 -14.79
CA GLY A 416 10.71 -12.97 -13.34
C GLY A 416 9.47 -12.90 -12.47
N TRP A 417 8.36 -12.38 -13.00
CA TRP A 417 7.07 -12.51 -12.36
C TRP A 417 6.52 -13.93 -12.49
N GLY A 418 5.93 -14.43 -11.42
CA GLY A 418 5.28 -15.72 -11.36
C GLY A 418 4.17 -15.71 -10.31
N MET A 419 3.46 -16.81 -10.19
CA MET A 419 2.47 -17.00 -9.15
C MET A 419 2.55 -18.41 -8.56
N LYS A 420 2.07 -18.56 -7.31
CA LYS A 420 1.89 -19.85 -6.64
C LYS A 420 0.60 -19.85 -5.82
N ARG A 421 0.06 -21.05 -5.57
CA ARG A 421 -0.93 -21.26 -4.51
C ARG A 421 -0.22 -21.55 -3.21
N GLU A 422 -0.68 -20.97 -2.13
CA GLU A 422 -0.18 -21.21 -0.78
C GLU A 422 -1.36 -21.19 0.20
N GLU A 423 -1.78 -22.37 0.67
CA GLU A 423 -2.99 -22.53 1.49
C GLU A 423 -4.23 -21.86 0.88
N ASP A 424 -4.73 -20.78 1.52
CA ASP A 424 -5.93 -20.03 1.12
C ASP A 424 -5.62 -18.88 0.14
N MET A 425 -4.37 -18.76 -0.30
CA MET A 425 -3.88 -17.60 -1.02
C MET A 425 -3.44 -17.93 -2.45
N LEU A 426 -3.62 -16.96 -3.33
CA LEU A 426 -2.86 -16.85 -4.56
C LEU A 426 -1.77 -15.81 -4.34
N VAL A 427 -0.51 -16.18 -4.56
CA VAL A 427 0.64 -15.33 -4.25
C VAL A 427 1.39 -14.98 -5.52
N LEU A 428 1.51 -13.69 -5.81
CA LEU A 428 2.40 -13.13 -6.82
C LEU A 428 3.84 -13.23 -6.33
N THR A 429 4.75 -13.66 -7.20
CA THR A 429 6.17 -13.78 -6.86
C THR A 429 7.06 -13.03 -7.85
N TRP A 430 8.18 -12.50 -7.37
CA TRP A 430 9.27 -11.98 -8.19
C TRP A 430 10.51 -12.83 -7.98
N LYS A 431 11.01 -13.47 -9.05
CA LYS A 431 12.16 -14.39 -8.98
C LYS A 431 12.01 -15.43 -7.87
N GLY A 432 10.77 -15.89 -7.62
CA GLY A 432 10.43 -16.89 -6.61
C GLY A 432 10.17 -16.32 -5.20
N HIS A 433 10.40 -15.04 -4.93
CA HIS A 433 10.11 -14.38 -3.66
C HIS A 433 8.68 -13.86 -3.63
N ASN A 434 7.97 -14.07 -2.52
CA ASN A 434 6.61 -13.57 -2.31
C ASN A 434 6.56 -12.04 -2.39
N SER A 435 5.56 -11.53 -3.08
CA SER A 435 5.39 -10.10 -3.31
C SER A 435 4.02 -9.61 -2.83
N VAL A 436 2.95 -10.09 -3.44
CA VAL A 436 1.58 -9.72 -3.12
C VAL A 436 0.75 -10.98 -2.98
N PHE A 437 -0.14 -11.03 -2.00
CA PHE A 437 -1.11 -12.10 -1.87
C PHE A 437 -2.52 -11.61 -2.20
N ALA A 438 -3.36 -12.51 -2.69
CA ALA A 438 -4.80 -12.33 -2.84
C ALA A 438 -5.52 -13.47 -2.11
N THR A 439 -6.58 -13.14 -1.38
CA THR A 439 -7.43 -14.10 -0.66
C THR A 439 -8.90 -13.76 -0.85
N ALA A 440 -9.74 -14.80 -0.81
CA ALA A 440 -11.19 -14.64 -0.86
C ALA A 440 -11.84 -15.41 0.29
N TRP A 441 -12.88 -14.84 0.88
CA TRP A 441 -13.49 -15.33 2.13
C TRP A 441 -15.00 -15.22 2.10
N VAL A 442 -15.67 -16.17 2.74
CA VAL A 442 -17.11 -16.17 2.99
C VAL A 442 -17.38 -16.26 4.50
N PRO A 443 -18.45 -15.66 5.05
CA PRO A 443 -18.80 -15.83 6.45
C PRO A 443 -19.04 -17.32 6.78
N SER A 444 -18.46 -17.82 7.89
CA SER A 444 -18.74 -19.17 8.36
C SER A 444 -20.22 -19.30 8.78
N GLY A 445 -20.88 -20.39 8.40
CA GLY A 445 -22.30 -20.65 8.67
C GLY A 445 -23.23 -20.42 7.48
N LEU A 446 -22.68 -20.09 6.29
CA LEU A 446 -23.40 -20.10 5.01
C LEU A 446 -23.20 -21.41 4.21
N GLU A 447 -22.53 -22.39 4.80
CA GLU A 447 -22.28 -23.69 4.17
C GLU A 447 -23.51 -24.61 4.24
N ASP A 448 -24.67 -24.22 3.75
CA ASP A 448 -25.79 -25.12 3.46
C ASP A 448 -26.96 -24.35 2.80
N TYR A 449 -26.76 -23.86 1.58
CA TYR A 449 -27.88 -23.56 0.66
C TYR A 449 -27.46 -23.72 -0.79
#